data_0b8a09ce4ff1fab5d3f15e24f36458b6
#
_entry.id   0b8a09ce4ff1fab5d3f15e24f36458b6
#
_cell.length_a   1.000
_cell.length_b   1.000
_cell.length_c   1.000
_cell.angle_alpha   90.00
_cell.angle_beta   90.00
_cell.angle_gamma   90.00
#
_symmetry.space_group_name_H-M   'P 1'
#
loop_
_entity.id
_entity.type
_entity.pdbx_description
1 polymer ?
#
loop_
_entity_poly.entity_id
_entity_poly.type
_entity_poly.pdbx_seq_one_letter_code
_entity_poly.pdbx_strand_id
1 'polypeptide(L)'
;MAQREDVLRLDAQWAQVRSGAARAAPAEAEALLTELIGALREPARTDPECAARLGLRLGDLAARRFAGGDRAGALSAVEEGLRHARQAAGHAPEYARWYARGLINQGVWLSWPLSDGARLPRHPLGTEAESGPSAMERAAGERALDLTRAAVEVWAGLDQRDPVNRRGLAQAKVFLGDRLAELGSAEEAVAWAVDAEGGFRRLLRAAPGAEEAQEAEEALDHIGRQLELRLRFLSFDSLVSLRAQGLLPEPLLPQAVVAARIQGVAEPEIAARLSLGAEQVGTMLEVTPWLAVWRFEVRGPDGLWNVKAHPWHSGTEVRNRTAEDIGNELIRGFMASADYPGDGAPWRVRVWWHEEGDPAGARFHAAAGPDTAPGRPADTPS
;
A
#
# COMPACT_ATOMS: atom_id res chain seq x y z
N MET A 1 -13.63 34.20 -31.22
CA MET A 1 -14.91 33.96 -30.55
C MET A 1 -15.42 32.53 -30.77
N ALA A 2 -15.55 32.04 -31.98
CA ALA A 2 -16.07 30.70 -32.31
C ALA A 2 -15.32 29.56 -31.55
N GLN A 3 -14.00 29.56 -31.50
CA GLN A 3 -13.22 28.52 -30.84
C GLN A 3 -13.47 28.44 -29.31
N ARG A 4 -13.72 29.58 -28.66
CA ARG A 4 -14.07 29.62 -27.21
C ARG A 4 -15.47 29.07 -26.95
N GLU A 5 -16.41 29.30 -27.84
CA GLU A 5 -17.76 28.77 -27.76
C GLU A 5 -17.77 27.26 -27.95
N ASP A 6 -16.97 26.73 -28.89
CA ASP A 6 -16.81 25.30 -29.10
C ASP A 6 -16.20 24.59 -27.86
N VAL A 7 -15.16 25.16 -27.25
CA VAL A 7 -14.56 24.64 -26.01
C VAL A 7 -15.61 24.57 -24.90
N LEU A 8 -16.39 25.64 -24.69
CA LEU A 8 -17.41 25.68 -23.63
C LEU A 8 -18.52 24.65 -23.87
N ARG A 9 -18.95 24.50 -25.13
CA ARG A 9 -19.95 23.49 -25.52
C ARG A 9 -19.46 22.07 -25.24
N LEU A 10 -18.24 21.74 -25.70
CA LEU A 10 -17.65 20.42 -25.52
C LEU A 10 -17.39 20.11 -24.01
N ASP A 11 -16.94 21.11 -23.26
CA ASP A 11 -16.69 20.96 -21.82
C ASP A 11 -17.98 20.71 -21.03
N ALA A 12 -19.08 21.39 -21.43
CA ALA A 12 -20.38 21.13 -20.84
C ALA A 12 -20.91 19.72 -21.18
N GLN A 13 -20.75 19.27 -22.42
CA GLN A 13 -21.09 17.89 -22.81
C GLN A 13 -20.27 16.87 -22.00
N TRP A 14 -18.98 17.10 -21.86
CA TRP A 14 -18.14 16.22 -21.06
C TRP A 14 -18.54 16.20 -19.59
N ALA A 15 -18.92 17.34 -19.02
CA ALA A 15 -19.40 17.40 -17.63
C ALA A 15 -20.66 16.53 -17.43
N GLN A 16 -21.58 16.51 -18.39
CA GLN A 16 -22.76 15.63 -18.36
C GLN A 16 -22.39 14.15 -18.43
N VAL A 17 -21.45 13.76 -19.29
CA VAL A 17 -20.98 12.38 -19.39
C VAL A 17 -20.29 11.95 -18.08
N ARG A 18 -19.45 12.80 -17.52
CA ARG A 18 -18.70 12.53 -16.28
C ARG A 18 -19.61 12.38 -15.06
N SER A 19 -20.66 13.19 -14.95
CA SER A 19 -21.62 13.13 -13.84
C SER A 19 -22.63 11.97 -13.97
N GLY A 20 -22.61 11.23 -15.09
CA GLY A 20 -23.59 10.19 -15.37
C GLY A 20 -24.96 10.73 -15.83
N ALA A 21 -25.12 12.05 -15.97
CA ALA A 21 -26.33 12.68 -16.48
C ALA A 21 -26.58 12.35 -17.97
N ALA A 22 -25.50 12.12 -18.74
CA ALA A 22 -25.58 11.57 -20.09
C ALA A 22 -24.90 10.20 -20.14
N ARG A 23 -25.60 9.21 -20.73
CA ARG A 23 -24.99 7.90 -20.99
C ARG A 23 -24.24 7.98 -22.31
N ALA A 24 -22.95 7.69 -22.28
CA ALA A 24 -22.12 7.55 -23.47
C ALA A 24 -21.42 6.20 -23.45
N ALA A 25 -21.31 5.55 -24.60
CA ALA A 25 -20.47 4.37 -24.74
C ALA A 25 -18.99 4.76 -24.48
N PRO A 26 -18.14 3.84 -24.00
CA PRO A 26 -16.72 4.16 -23.72
C PRO A 26 -16.00 4.83 -24.90
N ALA A 27 -16.23 4.36 -26.14
CA ALA A 27 -15.64 4.91 -27.35
C ALA A 27 -16.14 6.33 -27.67
N GLU A 28 -17.44 6.60 -27.47
CA GLU A 28 -18.04 7.93 -27.68
C GLU A 28 -17.50 8.93 -26.66
N ALA A 29 -17.35 8.52 -25.42
CA ALA A 29 -16.78 9.34 -24.36
C ALA A 29 -15.29 9.67 -24.62
N GLU A 30 -14.52 8.73 -25.16
CA GLU A 30 -13.12 8.96 -25.54
C GLU A 30 -13.03 9.87 -26.78
N ALA A 31 -13.92 9.72 -27.77
CA ALA A 31 -13.99 10.60 -28.92
C ALA A 31 -14.29 12.04 -28.52
N LEU A 32 -15.28 12.26 -27.64
CA LEU A 32 -15.62 13.57 -27.07
C LEU A 32 -14.44 14.23 -26.35
N LEU A 33 -13.73 13.45 -25.51
CA LEU A 33 -12.51 13.94 -24.83
C LEU A 33 -11.42 14.32 -25.84
N THR A 34 -11.23 13.51 -26.87
CA THR A 34 -10.22 13.77 -27.91
C THR A 34 -10.52 15.05 -28.69
N GLU A 35 -11.79 15.29 -29.01
CA GLU A 35 -12.24 16.52 -29.66
C GLU A 35 -12.02 17.74 -28.76
N LEU A 36 -12.43 17.65 -27.48
CA LEU A 36 -12.24 18.73 -26.50
C LEU A 36 -10.74 19.03 -26.23
N ILE A 37 -9.91 18.00 -26.11
CA ILE A 37 -8.45 18.14 -26.00
C ILE A 37 -7.88 18.85 -27.24
N GLY A 38 -8.33 18.46 -28.45
CA GLY A 38 -7.93 19.11 -29.68
C GLY A 38 -8.28 20.61 -29.70
N ALA A 39 -9.47 20.97 -29.29
CA ALA A 39 -9.96 22.35 -29.21
C ALA A 39 -9.18 23.19 -28.15
N LEU A 40 -8.72 22.57 -27.07
CA LEU A 40 -7.98 23.25 -26.00
C LEU A 40 -6.50 23.49 -26.32
N ARG A 41 -5.86 22.72 -27.21
CA ARG A 41 -4.38 22.77 -27.42
C ARG A 41 -3.85 24.12 -27.83
N GLU A 42 -4.50 24.80 -28.77
CA GLU A 42 -4.02 26.10 -29.24
C GLU A 42 -4.25 27.22 -28.21
N PRO A 43 -5.46 27.36 -27.58
CA PRO A 43 -5.65 28.32 -26.52
C PRO A 43 -4.72 28.10 -25.32
N ALA A 44 -4.41 26.84 -24.96
CA ALA A 44 -3.56 26.49 -23.81
C ALA A 44 -2.11 27.02 -23.94
N ARG A 45 -1.66 27.45 -25.11
CA ARG A 45 -0.32 28.03 -25.30
C ARG A 45 -0.16 29.39 -24.64
N THR A 46 -1.25 30.17 -24.55
CA THR A 46 -1.22 31.54 -24.06
C THR A 46 -2.15 31.80 -22.88
N ASP A 47 -3.15 30.96 -22.68
CA ASP A 47 -4.15 31.09 -21.62
C ASP A 47 -3.94 30.03 -20.53
N PRO A 48 -3.54 30.44 -19.30
CA PRO A 48 -3.35 29.51 -18.18
C PRO A 48 -4.60 28.72 -17.80
N GLU A 49 -5.80 29.29 -17.95
CA GLU A 49 -7.06 28.57 -17.69
C GLU A 49 -7.25 27.45 -18.70
N CYS A 50 -7.02 27.71 -19.97
CA CYS A 50 -7.07 26.69 -21.03
C CYS A 50 -5.99 25.62 -20.83
N ALA A 51 -4.78 26.00 -20.40
CA ALA A 51 -3.72 25.06 -20.06
C ALA A 51 -4.11 24.15 -18.88
N ALA A 52 -4.70 24.70 -17.82
CA ALA A 52 -5.18 23.93 -16.68
C ALA A 52 -6.32 22.97 -17.09
N ARG A 53 -7.28 23.43 -17.87
CA ARG A 53 -8.37 22.59 -18.42
C ARG A 53 -7.83 21.49 -19.31
N LEU A 54 -6.88 21.79 -20.20
CA LEU A 54 -6.23 20.78 -21.04
C LEU A 54 -5.56 19.70 -20.19
N GLY A 55 -4.82 20.10 -19.15
CA GLY A 55 -4.21 19.16 -18.19
C GLY A 55 -5.24 18.24 -17.53
N LEU A 56 -6.36 18.80 -17.09
CA LEU A 56 -7.44 18.02 -16.47
C LEU A 56 -8.07 17.02 -17.45
N ARG A 57 -8.37 17.44 -18.70
CA ARG A 57 -8.99 16.57 -19.70
C ARG A 57 -8.05 15.47 -20.18
N LEU A 58 -6.76 15.75 -20.28
CA LEU A 58 -5.74 14.72 -20.54
C LEU A 58 -5.67 13.71 -19.37
N GLY A 59 -5.86 14.14 -18.13
CA GLY A 59 -6.01 13.25 -16.99
C GLY A 59 -7.26 12.35 -17.07
N ASP A 60 -8.41 12.92 -17.48
CA ASP A 60 -9.65 12.17 -17.71
C ASP A 60 -9.47 11.12 -18.84
N LEU A 61 -8.78 11.48 -19.94
CA LEU A 61 -8.46 10.57 -21.03
C LEU A 61 -7.52 9.45 -20.57
N ALA A 62 -6.49 9.81 -19.80
CA ALA A 62 -5.55 8.83 -19.26
C ALA A 62 -6.24 7.81 -18.37
N ALA A 63 -7.16 8.22 -17.47
CA ALA A 63 -7.92 7.32 -16.63
C ALA A 63 -8.76 6.33 -17.45
N ARG A 64 -9.40 6.79 -18.54
CA ARG A 64 -10.18 5.91 -19.44
C ARG A 64 -9.30 4.90 -20.17
N ARG A 65 -8.18 5.35 -20.73
CA ARG A 65 -7.22 4.48 -21.42
C ARG A 65 -6.66 3.42 -20.48
N PHE A 66 -6.33 3.83 -19.27
CA PHE A 66 -5.86 2.90 -18.23
C PHE A 66 -6.92 1.83 -17.92
N ALA A 67 -8.18 2.25 -17.70
CA ALA A 67 -9.30 1.32 -17.46
C ALA A 67 -9.58 0.40 -18.68
N GLY A 68 -9.29 0.88 -19.91
CA GLY A 68 -9.35 0.10 -21.14
C GLY A 68 -8.15 -0.80 -21.42
N GLY A 69 -7.13 -0.80 -20.55
CA GLY A 69 -5.90 -1.60 -20.71
C GLY A 69 -4.80 -0.94 -21.56
N ASP A 70 -5.05 0.24 -22.15
CA ASP A 70 -4.02 1.02 -22.87
C ASP A 70 -3.15 1.81 -21.89
N ARG A 71 -2.26 1.10 -21.21
CA ARG A 71 -1.35 1.71 -20.23
C ARG A 71 -0.38 2.71 -20.85
N ALA A 72 0.16 2.41 -22.03
CA ALA A 72 1.12 3.29 -22.71
C ALA A 72 0.46 4.62 -23.12
N GLY A 73 -0.74 4.54 -23.70
CA GLY A 73 -1.52 5.72 -24.04
C GLY A 73 -1.97 6.53 -22.82
N ALA A 74 -2.28 5.85 -21.70
CA ALA A 74 -2.61 6.50 -20.44
C ALA A 74 -1.41 7.30 -19.88
N LEU A 75 -0.23 6.68 -19.80
CA LEU A 75 0.98 7.35 -19.32
C LEU A 75 1.37 8.53 -20.19
N SER A 76 1.29 8.40 -21.53
CA SER A 76 1.56 9.49 -22.46
C SER A 76 0.60 10.68 -22.26
N ALA A 77 -0.71 10.39 -22.10
CA ALA A 77 -1.72 11.43 -21.90
C ALA A 77 -1.52 12.16 -20.55
N VAL A 78 -1.23 11.44 -19.47
CA VAL A 78 -1.00 12.10 -18.17
C VAL A 78 0.29 12.90 -18.15
N GLU A 79 1.35 12.46 -18.82
CA GLU A 79 2.59 13.24 -18.93
C GLU A 79 2.39 14.55 -19.69
N GLU A 80 1.64 14.52 -20.79
CA GLU A 80 1.24 15.74 -21.51
C GLU A 80 0.39 16.64 -20.59
N GLY A 81 -0.59 16.06 -19.90
CA GLY A 81 -1.49 16.77 -18.99
C GLY A 81 -0.77 17.46 -17.84
N LEU A 82 0.20 16.77 -17.23
CA LEU A 82 1.01 17.34 -16.13
C LEU A 82 1.88 18.50 -16.59
N ARG A 83 2.42 18.49 -17.81
CA ARG A 83 3.17 19.64 -18.34
C ARG A 83 2.31 20.90 -18.42
N HIS A 84 1.07 20.78 -18.91
CA HIS A 84 0.12 21.89 -18.98
C HIS A 84 -0.38 22.32 -17.60
N ALA A 85 -0.73 21.37 -16.73
CA ALA A 85 -1.15 21.67 -15.37
C ALA A 85 -0.05 22.38 -14.56
N ARG A 86 1.21 21.96 -14.70
CA ARG A 86 2.37 22.63 -14.08
C ARG A 86 2.55 24.06 -14.55
N GLN A 87 2.41 24.30 -15.84
CA GLN A 87 2.48 25.65 -16.41
C GLN A 87 1.41 26.57 -15.81
N ALA A 88 0.20 26.04 -15.60
CA ALA A 88 -0.92 26.81 -15.04
C ALA A 88 -0.86 26.96 -13.51
N ALA A 89 -0.20 26.06 -12.79
CA ALA A 89 -0.25 25.94 -11.33
C ALA A 89 0.14 27.23 -10.55
N GLY A 90 1.01 28.05 -11.13
CA GLY A 90 1.41 29.34 -10.55
C GLY A 90 0.38 30.46 -10.67
N HIS A 91 -0.70 30.27 -11.45
CA HIS A 91 -1.68 31.33 -11.73
C HIS A 91 -2.89 31.32 -10.79
N ALA A 92 -3.30 30.14 -10.31
CA ALA A 92 -4.41 30.02 -9.37
C ALA A 92 -4.29 28.75 -8.51
N PRO A 93 -4.77 28.78 -7.24
CA PRO A 93 -4.71 27.64 -6.32
C PRO A 93 -5.41 26.37 -6.85
N GLU A 94 -6.54 26.53 -7.55
CA GLU A 94 -7.27 25.40 -8.14
C GLU A 94 -6.44 24.68 -9.21
N TYR A 95 -5.60 25.38 -9.99
CA TYR A 95 -4.73 24.77 -10.99
C TYR A 95 -3.58 24.01 -10.33
N ALA A 96 -3.06 24.53 -9.22
CA ALA A 96 -2.08 23.80 -8.41
C ALA A 96 -2.69 22.52 -7.82
N ARG A 97 -3.95 22.53 -7.37
CA ARG A 97 -4.70 21.34 -6.92
C ARG A 97 -4.82 20.29 -8.03
N TRP A 98 -5.15 20.71 -9.23
CA TRP A 98 -5.26 19.79 -10.39
C TRP A 98 -3.91 19.19 -10.75
N TYR A 99 -2.86 19.98 -10.70
CA TYR A 99 -1.49 19.49 -10.91
C TYR A 99 -1.10 18.44 -9.86
N ALA A 100 -1.32 18.71 -8.58
CA ALA A 100 -0.99 17.79 -7.50
C ALA A 100 -1.78 16.47 -7.60
N ARG A 101 -3.08 16.52 -7.94
CA ARG A 101 -3.89 15.31 -8.19
C ARG A 101 -3.37 14.51 -9.38
N GLY A 102 -2.97 15.19 -10.44
CA GLY A 102 -2.37 14.55 -11.63
C GLY A 102 -1.08 13.81 -11.30
N LEU A 103 -0.22 14.38 -10.44
CA LEU A 103 1.00 13.73 -9.95
C LEU A 103 0.69 12.43 -9.18
N ILE A 104 -0.30 12.46 -8.28
CA ILE A 104 -0.75 11.27 -7.54
C ILE A 104 -1.25 10.20 -8.50
N ASN A 105 -2.14 10.55 -9.44
CA ASN A 105 -2.70 9.60 -10.40
C ASN A 105 -1.61 8.94 -11.25
N GLN A 106 -0.64 9.73 -11.74
CA GLN A 106 0.49 9.16 -12.47
C GLN A 106 1.31 8.20 -11.60
N GLY A 107 1.57 8.57 -10.35
CA GLY A 107 2.25 7.70 -9.39
C GLY A 107 1.51 6.37 -9.19
N VAL A 108 0.18 6.42 -9.01
CA VAL A 108 -0.66 5.21 -8.89
C VAL A 108 -0.53 4.32 -10.13
N TRP A 109 -0.62 4.88 -11.33
CA TRP A 109 -0.57 4.08 -12.55
C TRP A 109 0.81 3.50 -12.87
N LEU A 110 1.88 4.20 -12.48
CA LEU A 110 3.24 3.67 -12.60
C LEU A 110 3.48 2.48 -11.67
N SER A 111 2.96 2.53 -10.45
CA SER A 111 3.15 1.50 -9.43
C SER A 111 2.14 0.35 -9.51
N TRP A 112 1.11 0.45 -10.38
CA TRP A 112 0.05 -0.57 -10.50
C TRP A 112 0.56 -2.01 -10.63
N PRO A 113 1.63 -2.33 -11.37
CA PRO A 113 2.17 -3.69 -11.39
C PRO A 113 2.72 -4.17 -10.06
N LEU A 114 3.30 -3.25 -9.27
CA LEU A 114 3.79 -3.55 -7.92
C LEU A 114 2.64 -3.86 -6.97
N SER A 115 1.54 -3.10 -7.07
CA SER A 115 0.35 -3.28 -6.22
C SER A 115 -0.45 -4.54 -6.57
N ASP A 116 -0.56 -4.91 -7.84
CA ASP A 116 -1.28 -6.13 -8.26
C ASP A 116 -0.48 -7.40 -7.95
N GLY A 117 0.84 -7.35 -8.08
CA GLY A 117 1.72 -8.45 -7.69
C GLY A 117 1.68 -8.75 -6.19
N ALA A 118 1.41 -7.72 -5.37
CA ALA A 118 1.25 -7.86 -3.92
C ALA A 118 -0.18 -8.26 -3.50
N ARG A 119 -1.19 -8.06 -4.37
CA ARG A 119 -2.61 -8.33 -4.05
C ARG A 119 -3.15 -9.64 -4.58
N LEU A 120 -2.54 -10.19 -5.60
CA LEU A 120 -2.89 -11.55 -6.01
C LEU A 120 -2.15 -12.51 -5.10
N PRO A 121 -2.86 -13.36 -4.33
CA PRO A 121 -2.23 -14.53 -3.74
C PRO A 121 -1.65 -15.29 -4.93
N ARG A 122 -0.32 -15.25 -5.09
CA ARG A 122 0.36 -16.01 -6.13
C ARG A 122 -0.07 -17.45 -5.97
N HIS A 123 -0.53 -18.05 -7.04
CA HIS A 123 -1.17 -19.35 -7.04
C HIS A 123 -0.33 -20.35 -6.22
N PRO A 124 -0.90 -21.09 -5.26
CA PRO A 124 -0.15 -21.92 -4.32
C PRO A 124 0.64 -23.07 -4.96
N LEU A 125 0.57 -23.21 -6.27
CA LEU A 125 1.20 -24.30 -7.05
C LEU A 125 2.33 -23.83 -7.97
N GLY A 126 2.79 -22.58 -7.89
CA GLY A 126 3.90 -22.08 -8.70
C GLY A 126 5.26 -22.39 -8.07
N THR A 127 6.16 -23.01 -8.81
CA THR A 127 7.60 -23.01 -8.53
C THR A 127 8.10 -21.58 -8.72
N GLU A 128 8.11 -20.78 -7.64
CA GLU A 128 8.58 -19.40 -7.73
C GLU A 128 10.06 -19.32 -7.40
N ALA A 129 10.82 -18.87 -8.38
CA ALA A 129 12.09 -18.24 -8.11
C ALA A 129 11.84 -17.07 -7.14
N GLU A 130 12.63 -16.97 -6.07
CA GLU A 130 12.65 -15.86 -5.09
C GLU A 130 13.17 -14.57 -5.75
N SER A 131 12.61 -14.19 -6.90
CA SER A 131 12.99 -12.94 -7.57
C SER A 131 12.10 -11.84 -7.03
N GLY A 132 12.69 -10.98 -6.21
CA GLY A 132 12.11 -9.68 -5.86
C GLY A 132 11.69 -8.88 -7.09
N PRO A 133 11.06 -7.70 -6.93
CA PRO A 133 10.62 -6.88 -8.04
C PRO A 133 11.77 -6.65 -9.03
N SER A 134 11.48 -6.76 -10.32
CA SER A 134 12.46 -6.51 -11.37
C SER A 134 13.05 -5.10 -11.25
N ALA A 135 14.23 -4.88 -11.80
CA ALA A 135 14.85 -3.54 -11.81
C ALA A 135 13.92 -2.48 -12.45
N MET A 136 13.14 -2.88 -13.44
CA MET A 136 12.18 -2.00 -14.11
C MET A 136 10.99 -1.65 -13.20
N GLU A 137 10.45 -2.61 -12.45
CA GLU A 137 9.37 -2.38 -11.49
C GLU A 137 9.84 -1.50 -10.33
N ARG A 138 11.05 -1.73 -9.83
CA ARG A 138 11.65 -0.88 -8.79
C ARG A 138 11.83 0.57 -9.28
N ALA A 139 12.38 0.78 -10.47
CA ALA A 139 12.52 2.10 -11.05
C ALA A 139 11.16 2.79 -11.27
N ALA A 140 10.11 2.06 -11.65
CA ALA A 140 8.76 2.60 -11.76
C ALA A 140 8.20 2.99 -10.37
N GLY A 141 8.44 2.20 -9.35
CA GLY A 141 8.05 2.49 -7.96
C GLY A 141 8.78 3.72 -7.41
N GLU A 142 10.08 3.85 -7.62
CA GLU A 142 10.87 5.02 -7.23
C GLU A 142 10.36 6.30 -7.92
N ARG A 143 10.07 6.23 -9.23
CA ARG A 143 9.47 7.36 -9.96
C ARG A 143 8.07 7.71 -9.43
N ALA A 144 7.25 6.71 -9.08
CA ALA A 144 5.94 6.92 -8.46
C ALA A 144 6.06 7.60 -7.09
N LEU A 145 7.07 7.23 -6.29
CA LEU A 145 7.38 7.86 -5.02
C LEU A 145 7.74 9.34 -5.20
N ASP A 146 8.62 9.67 -6.15
CA ASP A 146 9.02 11.06 -6.43
C ASP A 146 7.84 11.93 -6.86
N LEU A 147 6.96 11.41 -7.71
CA LEU A 147 5.73 12.11 -8.11
C LEU A 147 4.81 12.37 -6.92
N THR A 148 4.68 11.39 -6.02
CA THR A 148 3.83 11.52 -4.83
C THR A 148 4.43 12.51 -3.82
N ARG A 149 5.76 12.53 -3.65
CA ARG A 149 6.48 13.56 -2.86
C ARG A 149 6.23 14.96 -3.42
N ALA A 150 6.38 15.13 -4.73
CA ALA A 150 6.09 16.40 -5.38
C ALA A 150 4.63 16.85 -5.20
N ALA A 151 3.67 15.91 -5.20
CA ALA A 151 2.28 16.23 -4.90
C ALA A 151 2.09 16.71 -3.45
N VAL A 152 2.74 16.08 -2.48
CA VAL A 152 2.72 16.53 -1.07
C VAL A 152 3.27 17.95 -0.96
N GLU A 153 4.38 18.26 -1.62
CA GLU A 153 4.99 19.61 -1.62
C GLU A 153 4.03 20.66 -2.20
N VAL A 154 3.39 20.36 -3.33
CA VAL A 154 2.39 21.27 -3.94
C VAL A 154 1.23 21.51 -2.98
N TRP A 155 0.62 20.45 -2.40
CA TRP A 155 -0.47 20.60 -1.45
C TRP A 155 -0.05 21.36 -0.19
N ALA A 156 1.16 21.11 0.34
CA ALA A 156 1.68 21.82 1.52
C ALA A 156 1.91 23.31 1.28
N GLY A 157 2.25 23.69 0.05
CA GLY A 157 2.42 25.09 -0.37
C GLY A 157 1.13 25.90 -0.52
N LEU A 158 -0.05 25.23 -0.52
CA LEU A 158 -1.35 25.90 -0.62
C LEU A 158 -1.83 26.39 0.76
N ASP A 159 -2.76 27.38 0.76
CA ASP A 159 -3.35 27.89 2.01
C ASP A 159 -4.07 26.76 2.79
N GLN A 160 -3.50 26.37 3.91
CA GLN A 160 -4.01 25.31 4.76
C GLN A 160 -5.23 25.73 5.63
N ARG A 161 -5.72 26.96 5.51
CA ARG A 161 -7.01 27.38 6.08
C ARG A 161 -8.16 26.82 5.25
N ASP A 162 -7.97 26.63 3.97
CA ASP A 162 -8.93 25.99 3.08
C ASP A 162 -9.06 24.48 3.38
N PRO A 163 -10.26 23.98 3.73
CA PRO A 163 -10.47 22.57 4.03
C PRO A 163 -10.17 21.64 2.84
N VAL A 164 -10.38 22.11 1.61
CA VAL A 164 -10.04 21.34 0.39
C VAL A 164 -8.53 21.09 0.30
N ASN A 165 -7.72 22.10 0.64
CA ASN A 165 -6.26 21.97 0.61
C ASN A 165 -5.76 21.05 1.73
N ARG A 166 -6.34 21.16 2.94
CA ARG A 166 -6.02 20.25 4.05
C ARG A 166 -6.35 18.79 3.71
N ARG A 167 -7.52 18.55 3.11
CA ARG A 167 -7.92 17.22 2.66
C ARG A 167 -6.96 16.69 1.60
N GLY A 168 -6.65 17.50 0.58
CA GLY A 168 -5.71 17.12 -0.46
C GLY A 168 -4.33 16.77 0.07
N LEU A 169 -3.83 17.54 1.04
CA LEU A 169 -2.55 17.26 1.71
C LEU A 169 -2.60 15.95 2.51
N ALA A 170 -3.65 15.73 3.30
CA ALA A 170 -3.80 14.50 4.08
C ALA A 170 -3.88 13.28 3.15
N GLN A 171 -4.65 13.35 2.07
CA GLN A 171 -4.77 12.29 1.07
C GLN A 171 -3.43 12.02 0.37
N ALA A 172 -2.68 13.06 -0.01
CA ALA A 172 -1.36 12.89 -0.64
C ALA A 172 -0.37 12.18 0.29
N LYS A 173 -0.43 12.45 1.61
CA LYS A 173 0.39 11.77 2.62
C LYS A 173 0.03 10.28 2.76
N VAL A 174 -1.26 9.91 2.64
CA VAL A 174 -1.66 8.49 2.60
C VAL A 174 -0.98 7.79 1.43
N PHE A 175 -1.10 8.35 0.22
CA PHE A 175 -0.46 7.77 -0.97
C PHE A 175 1.06 7.71 -0.86
N LEU A 176 1.69 8.71 -0.22
CA LEU A 176 3.13 8.69 0.02
C LEU A 176 3.52 7.54 0.95
N GLY A 177 2.77 7.33 2.02
CA GLY A 177 2.96 6.17 2.91
C GLY A 177 2.79 4.84 2.18
N ASP A 178 1.81 4.72 1.26
CA ASP A 178 1.61 3.51 0.45
C ASP A 178 2.81 3.23 -0.45
N ARG A 179 3.33 4.26 -1.16
CA ARG A 179 4.52 4.10 -2.05
C ARG A 179 5.77 3.70 -1.27
N LEU A 180 5.98 4.28 -0.09
CA LEU A 180 7.10 3.93 0.78
C LEU A 180 7.02 2.48 1.27
N ALA A 181 5.81 2.02 1.65
CA ALA A 181 5.60 0.64 2.05
C ALA A 181 5.87 -0.35 0.91
N GLU A 182 5.43 -0.06 -0.32
CA GLU A 182 5.70 -0.86 -1.51
C GLU A 182 7.19 -0.99 -1.84
N LEU A 183 7.99 0.02 -1.51
CA LEU A 183 9.44 0.04 -1.68
C LEU A 183 10.21 -0.49 -0.46
N GLY A 184 9.52 -1.00 0.57
CA GLY A 184 10.12 -1.57 1.77
C GLY A 184 10.54 -0.55 2.85
N SER A 185 10.24 0.74 2.67
CA SER A 185 10.54 1.80 3.67
C SER A 185 9.43 1.86 4.73
N ALA A 186 9.22 0.78 5.46
CA ALA A 186 8.07 0.60 6.34
C ALA A 186 8.00 1.63 7.50
N GLU A 187 9.13 2.01 8.11
CA GLU A 187 9.15 3.03 9.18
C GLU A 187 8.69 4.40 8.67
N GLU A 188 9.23 4.84 7.54
CA GLU A 188 8.85 6.11 6.92
C GLU A 188 7.38 6.08 6.47
N ALA A 189 6.91 4.94 5.97
CA ALA A 189 5.52 4.71 5.60
C ALA A 189 4.57 4.88 6.79
N VAL A 190 4.94 4.37 7.97
CA VAL A 190 4.16 4.55 9.21
C VAL A 190 4.15 6.02 9.62
N ALA A 191 5.30 6.70 9.60
CA ALA A 191 5.38 8.12 9.97
C ALA A 191 4.44 8.99 9.12
N TRP A 192 4.40 8.79 7.81
CA TRP A 192 3.51 9.50 6.90
C TRP A 192 2.03 9.15 7.11
N ALA A 193 1.71 7.89 7.41
CA ALA A 193 0.35 7.47 7.71
C ALA A 193 -0.17 8.10 9.02
N VAL A 194 0.66 8.19 10.06
CA VAL A 194 0.32 8.87 11.32
C VAL A 194 0.10 10.38 11.12
N ASP A 195 0.93 11.02 10.30
CA ASP A 195 0.74 12.44 9.97
C ASP A 195 -0.55 12.66 9.16
N ALA A 196 -0.86 11.77 8.22
CA ALA A 196 -2.13 11.80 7.48
C ALA A 196 -3.34 11.61 8.41
N GLU A 197 -3.26 10.64 9.33
CA GLU A 197 -4.29 10.40 10.36
C GLU A 197 -4.57 11.67 11.18
N GLY A 198 -3.51 12.35 11.64
CA GLY A 198 -3.62 13.63 12.32
C GLY A 198 -4.32 14.71 11.48
N GLY A 199 -4.08 14.72 10.17
CA GLY A 199 -4.75 15.57 9.19
C GLY A 199 -6.26 15.31 9.12
N PHE A 200 -6.65 14.04 8.92
CA PHE A 200 -8.07 13.66 8.84
C PHE A 200 -8.82 13.82 10.15
N ARG A 201 -8.19 13.57 11.31
CA ARG A 201 -8.79 13.87 12.63
C ARG A 201 -9.07 15.35 12.82
N ARG A 202 -8.21 16.25 12.30
CA ARG A 202 -8.48 17.70 12.31
C ARG A 202 -9.63 18.07 11.37
N LEU A 203 -9.73 17.44 10.20
CA LEU A 203 -10.85 17.63 9.27
C LEU A 203 -12.17 17.16 9.89
N LEU A 204 -12.22 15.98 10.48
CA LEU A 204 -13.40 15.44 11.14
C LEU A 204 -13.91 16.38 12.25
N ARG A 205 -13.01 16.90 13.09
CA ARG A 205 -13.38 17.85 14.16
C ARG A 205 -13.92 19.18 13.62
N ALA A 206 -13.52 19.57 12.42
CA ALA A 206 -13.92 20.83 11.78
C ALA A 206 -15.02 20.64 10.73
N ALA A 207 -15.49 19.41 10.51
CA ALA A 207 -16.44 19.09 9.45
C ALA A 207 -17.76 19.84 9.64
N PRO A 208 -18.19 20.65 8.66
CA PRO A 208 -19.42 21.43 8.76
C PRO A 208 -20.67 20.61 8.44
N GLY A 209 -20.54 19.41 7.85
CA GLY A 209 -21.63 18.58 7.39
C GLY A 209 -21.35 17.07 7.53
N ALA A 210 -22.41 16.27 7.33
CA ALA A 210 -22.36 14.83 7.49
C ALA A 210 -21.50 14.15 6.39
N GLU A 211 -21.50 14.69 5.19
CA GLU A 211 -20.76 14.11 4.05
C GLU A 211 -19.24 14.24 4.27
N GLU A 212 -18.77 15.44 4.67
CA GLU A 212 -17.35 15.65 4.95
C GLU A 212 -16.87 14.87 6.18
N ALA A 213 -17.75 14.69 7.17
CA ALA A 213 -17.45 13.85 8.34
C ALA A 213 -17.32 12.39 7.94
N GLN A 214 -18.24 11.86 7.15
CA GLN A 214 -18.21 10.49 6.66
C GLN A 214 -16.95 10.21 5.82
N GLU A 215 -16.59 11.10 4.90
CA GLU A 215 -15.36 10.94 4.10
C GLU A 215 -14.10 10.91 4.99
N ALA A 216 -14.06 11.74 6.04
CA ALA A 216 -12.93 11.75 6.97
C ALA A 216 -12.88 10.48 7.82
N GLU A 217 -14.01 9.94 8.25
CA GLU A 217 -14.11 8.67 8.99
C GLU A 217 -13.67 7.49 8.12
N GLU A 218 -14.13 7.40 6.87
CA GLU A 218 -13.72 6.36 5.91
C GLU A 218 -12.19 6.38 5.67
N ALA A 219 -11.61 7.59 5.55
CA ALA A 219 -10.17 7.76 5.40
C ALA A 219 -9.42 7.32 6.67
N LEU A 220 -9.91 7.64 7.87
CA LEU A 220 -9.33 7.22 9.14
C LEU A 220 -9.37 5.71 9.32
N ASP A 221 -10.49 5.07 8.97
CA ASP A 221 -10.62 3.62 8.96
C ASP A 221 -9.63 2.95 8.00
N HIS A 222 -9.47 3.51 6.81
CA HIS A 222 -8.50 3.01 5.84
C HIS A 222 -7.07 3.12 6.39
N ILE A 223 -6.69 4.29 6.92
CA ILE A 223 -5.36 4.53 7.50
C ILE A 223 -5.11 3.58 8.67
N GLY A 224 -6.09 3.38 9.55
CA GLY A 224 -5.99 2.46 10.69
C GLY A 224 -5.66 1.04 10.25
N ARG A 225 -6.37 0.51 9.25
CA ARG A 225 -6.07 -0.81 8.67
C ARG A 225 -4.68 -0.87 8.03
N GLN A 226 -4.26 0.17 7.32
CA GLN A 226 -2.93 0.23 6.71
C GLN A 226 -1.81 0.30 7.76
N LEU A 227 -1.99 1.06 8.82
CA LEU A 227 -1.04 1.12 9.93
C LEU A 227 -0.88 -0.23 10.62
N GLU A 228 -2.01 -0.88 10.97
CA GLU A 228 -1.99 -2.21 11.55
C GLU A 228 -1.26 -3.22 10.65
N LEU A 229 -1.54 -3.20 9.35
CA LEU A 229 -0.89 -4.07 8.37
C LEU A 229 0.63 -3.82 8.32
N ARG A 230 1.06 -2.56 8.30
CA ARG A 230 2.48 -2.18 8.22
C ARG A 230 3.26 -2.56 9.47
N LEU A 231 2.67 -2.40 10.67
CA LEU A 231 3.31 -2.79 11.93
C LEU A 231 3.71 -4.26 11.94
N ARG A 232 2.99 -5.11 11.23
CA ARG A 232 3.29 -6.55 11.12
C ARG A 232 4.63 -6.83 10.41
N PHE A 233 5.09 -5.92 9.57
CA PHE A 233 6.33 -6.07 8.80
C PHE A 233 7.53 -5.36 9.42
N LEU A 234 7.32 -4.59 10.50
CA LEU A 234 8.41 -3.89 11.18
C LEU A 234 9.22 -4.83 12.08
N SER A 235 10.52 -4.59 12.13
CA SER A 235 11.38 -5.18 13.14
C SER A 235 11.04 -4.63 14.54
N PHE A 236 11.43 -5.34 15.59
CA PHE A 236 11.24 -4.82 16.94
C PHE A 236 12.03 -3.51 17.17
N ASP A 237 13.21 -3.38 16.59
CA ASP A 237 14.00 -2.15 16.67
C ASP A 237 13.27 -0.97 16.02
N SER A 238 12.63 -1.20 14.87
CA SER A 238 11.78 -0.20 14.20
C SER A 238 10.59 0.23 15.05
N LEU A 239 9.91 -0.71 15.72
CA LEU A 239 8.81 -0.41 16.63
C LEU A 239 9.26 0.44 17.81
N VAL A 240 10.44 0.13 18.39
CA VAL A 240 11.08 0.92 19.45
C VAL A 240 11.41 2.32 18.98
N SER A 241 11.99 2.44 17.78
CA SER A 241 12.31 3.74 17.17
C SER A 241 11.06 4.60 16.98
N LEU A 242 9.99 4.05 16.40
CA LEU A 242 8.72 4.75 16.23
C LEU A 242 8.10 5.17 17.57
N ARG A 243 8.19 4.31 18.59
CA ARG A 243 7.70 4.64 19.94
C ARG A 243 8.47 5.82 20.53
N ALA A 244 9.80 5.80 20.44
CA ALA A 244 10.67 6.87 20.95
C ALA A 244 10.43 8.22 20.25
N GLN A 245 10.04 8.19 18.98
CA GLN A 245 9.68 9.38 18.19
C GLN A 245 8.24 9.85 18.42
N GLY A 246 7.42 9.14 19.21
CA GLY A 246 5.99 9.44 19.39
C GLY A 246 5.14 9.17 18.16
N LEU A 247 5.64 8.36 17.21
CA LEU A 247 4.97 8.00 15.95
C LEU A 247 4.22 6.67 16.03
N LEU A 248 4.29 5.93 17.13
CA LEU A 248 3.49 4.74 17.36
C LEU A 248 2.21 5.13 18.12
N PRO A 249 1.03 5.10 17.48
CA PRO A 249 -0.23 5.48 18.12
C PRO A 249 -0.57 4.55 19.28
N GLU A 250 -1.04 5.11 20.39
CA GLU A 250 -1.43 4.32 21.58
C GLU A 250 -2.42 3.18 21.26
N PRO A 251 -3.46 3.36 20.42
CA PRO A 251 -4.37 2.26 20.06
C PRO A 251 -3.70 1.08 19.35
N LEU A 252 -2.52 1.28 18.76
CA LEU A 252 -1.77 0.23 18.04
C LEU A 252 -0.65 -0.39 18.88
N LEU A 253 -0.48 0.03 20.14
CA LEU A 253 0.48 -0.59 21.05
C LEU A 253 0.25 -2.11 21.26
N PRO A 254 -1.00 -2.60 21.42
CA PRO A 254 -1.21 -4.02 21.55
C PRO A 254 -0.69 -4.81 20.34
N GLN A 255 -0.92 -4.31 19.12
CA GLN A 255 -0.42 -4.93 17.88
C GLN A 255 1.12 -4.89 17.80
N ALA A 256 1.75 -3.79 18.24
CA ALA A 256 3.20 -3.68 18.29
C ALA A 256 3.83 -4.66 19.31
N VAL A 257 3.20 -4.83 20.47
CA VAL A 257 3.61 -5.82 21.50
C VAL A 257 3.50 -7.24 20.94
N VAL A 258 2.38 -7.56 20.27
CA VAL A 258 2.18 -8.86 19.62
C VAL A 258 3.21 -9.06 18.50
N ALA A 259 3.50 -8.05 17.67
CA ALA A 259 4.51 -8.10 16.62
C ALA A 259 5.89 -8.45 17.19
N ALA A 260 6.29 -7.84 18.30
CA ALA A 260 7.54 -8.13 18.98
C ALA A 260 7.55 -9.57 19.51
N ARG A 261 6.45 -10.01 20.14
CA ARG A 261 6.35 -11.36 20.68
C ARG A 261 6.45 -12.45 19.61
N ILE A 262 5.80 -12.24 18.45
CA ILE A 262 5.87 -13.15 17.30
C ILE A 262 7.32 -13.30 16.81
N GLN A 263 8.12 -12.23 16.88
CA GLN A 263 9.54 -12.22 16.53
C GLN A 263 10.44 -12.88 17.59
N GLY A 264 9.88 -13.44 18.65
CA GLY A 264 10.63 -14.13 19.70
C GLY A 264 11.16 -13.23 20.81
N VAL A 265 10.81 -11.94 20.82
CA VAL A 265 11.28 -11.01 21.86
C VAL A 265 10.63 -11.38 23.21
N ALA A 266 11.44 -11.41 24.26
CA ALA A 266 10.97 -11.72 25.61
C ALA A 266 10.12 -10.59 26.20
N GLU A 267 9.07 -10.92 26.95
CA GLU A 267 8.17 -9.92 27.56
C GLU A 267 8.87 -8.84 28.40
N PRO A 268 9.89 -9.17 29.23
CA PRO A 268 10.63 -8.13 29.95
C PRO A 268 11.37 -7.15 29.03
N GLU A 269 11.87 -7.61 27.91
CA GLU A 269 12.56 -6.76 26.91
C GLU A 269 11.55 -5.88 26.18
N ILE A 270 10.36 -6.42 25.80
CA ILE A 270 9.28 -5.65 25.20
C ILE A 270 8.87 -4.52 26.15
N ALA A 271 8.64 -4.86 27.43
CA ALA A 271 8.25 -3.90 28.46
C ALA A 271 9.29 -2.77 28.60
N ALA A 272 10.57 -3.13 28.73
CA ALA A 272 11.65 -2.16 28.92
C ALA A 272 11.82 -1.23 27.71
N ARG A 273 11.87 -1.78 26.48
CA ARG A 273 12.20 -1.01 25.28
C ARG A 273 11.03 -0.20 24.74
N LEU A 274 9.79 -0.64 24.93
CA LEU A 274 8.59 0.15 24.59
C LEU A 274 8.13 1.07 25.74
N SER A 275 8.83 1.09 26.87
CA SER A 275 8.49 1.89 28.07
C SER A 275 7.08 1.56 28.59
N LEU A 276 6.79 0.27 28.72
CA LEU A 276 5.52 -0.27 29.23
C LEU A 276 5.74 -1.00 30.57
N GLY A 277 4.68 -1.12 31.36
CA GLY A 277 4.70 -1.99 32.56
C GLY A 277 4.65 -3.48 32.14
N ALA A 278 5.32 -4.35 32.90
CA ALA A 278 5.28 -5.80 32.62
C ALA A 278 3.85 -6.37 32.64
N GLU A 279 3.02 -5.97 33.61
CA GLU A 279 1.61 -6.35 33.69
C GLU A 279 0.81 -5.86 32.45
N GLN A 280 1.12 -4.65 31.97
CA GLN A 280 0.50 -4.08 30.77
C GLN A 280 0.83 -4.91 29.51
N VAL A 281 2.09 -5.32 29.36
CA VAL A 281 2.54 -6.19 28.26
C VAL A 281 1.84 -7.54 28.34
N GLY A 282 1.81 -8.20 29.53
CA GLY A 282 1.12 -9.46 29.74
C GLY A 282 -0.36 -9.37 29.35
N THR A 283 -1.06 -8.33 29.83
CA THR A 283 -2.48 -8.10 29.49
C THR A 283 -2.67 -7.94 27.98
N MET A 284 -1.83 -7.13 27.30
CA MET A 284 -1.91 -6.95 25.84
C MET A 284 -1.75 -8.27 25.09
N LEU A 285 -0.81 -9.12 25.49
CA LEU A 285 -0.55 -10.41 24.86
C LEU A 285 -1.70 -11.43 25.08
N GLU A 286 -2.38 -11.36 26.21
CA GLU A 286 -3.53 -12.22 26.52
C GLU A 286 -4.78 -11.81 25.75
N VAL A 287 -5.04 -10.50 25.59
CA VAL A 287 -6.29 -10.02 24.97
C VAL A 287 -6.16 -9.83 23.47
N THR A 288 -4.95 -9.67 22.93
CA THR A 288 -4.73 -9.38 21.50
C THR A 288 -4.31 -10.67 20.77
N PRO A 289 -5.21 -11.31 20.04
CA PRO A 289 -4.88 -12.49 19.26
C PRO A 289 -4.14 -12.12 17.99
N TRP A 290 -3.43 -13.10 17.43
CA TRP A 290 -2.93 -13.02 16.07
C TRP A 290 -3.27 -14.29 15.30
N LEU A 291 -3.46 -14.17 13.98
CA LEU A 291 -3.75 -15.29 13.10
C LEU A 291 -2.43 -15.85 12.59
N ALA A 292 -2.07 -17.05 13.03
CA ALA A 292 -0.95 -17.80 12.50
C ALA A 292 -1.41 -18.57 11.26
N VAL A 293 -0.78 -18.28 10.13
CA VAL A 293 -0.97 -19.01 8.87
C VAL A 293 0.31 -19.72 8.53
N TRP A 294 0.26 -20.94 8.04
CA TRP A 294 1.45 -21.72 7.75
C TRP A 294 1.31 -22.59 6.50
N ARG A 295 2.46 -23.01 5.95
CA ARG A 295 2.53 -24.04 4.91
C ARG A 295 3.70 -24.96 5.12
N PHE A 296 3.55 -26.20 4.66
CA PHE A 296 4.63 -27.16 4.58
C PHE A 296 5.27 -27.17 3.19
N GLU A 297 6.57 -27.25 3.16
CA GLU A 297 7.36 -27.34 1.94
C GLU A 297 8.32 -28.52 2.04
N VAL A 298 8.54 -29.22 0.91
CA VAL A 298 9.50 -30.34 0.81
C VAL A 298 10.58 -29.96 -0.19
N ARG A 299 11.84 -30.28 0.12
CA ARG A 299 12.95 -30.05 -0.79
C ARG A 299 12.96 -31.12 -1.89
N GLY A 300 12.83 -30.74 -3.16
CA GLY A 300 12.89 -31.61 -4.30
C GLY A 300 14.33 -32.10 -4.62
N PRO A 301 14.47 -33.08 -5.51
CA PRO A 301 15.77 -33.56 -5.98
C PRO A 301 16.60 -32.48 -6.70
N ASP A 302 15.93 -31.47 -7.23
CA ASP A 302 16.50 -30.26 -7.85
C ASP A 302 17.03 -29.23 -6.84
N GLY A 303 16.86 -29.51 -5.53
CA GLY A 303 17.24 -28.65 -4.45
C GLY A 303 16.24 -27.52 -4.17
N LEU A 304 15.15 -27.41 -4.92
CA LEU A 304 14.12 -26.39 -4.73
C LEU A 304 13.09 -26.82 -3.69
N TRP A 305 12.52 -25.82 -3.00
CA TRP A 305 11.45 -26.05 -2.03
C TRP A 305 10.09 -26.00 -2.74
N ASN A 306 9.37 -27.11 -2.69
CA ASN A 306 8.07 -27.28 -3.31
C ASN A 306 6.97 -27.23 -2.25
N VAL A 307 5.94 -26.42 -2.46
CA VAL A 307 4.77 -26.39 -1.59
C VAL A 307 4.04 -27.72 -1.69
N LYS A 308 3.75 -28.34 -0.57
CA LYS A 308 2.84 -29.48 -0.50
C LYS A 308 1.45 -28.97 -0.16
N ALA A 309 0.50 -29.22 -1.07
CA ALA A 309 -0.91 -29.02 -0.79
C ALA A 309 -1.29 -29.99 0.34
N HIS A 310 -1.44 -29.48 1.54
CA HIS A 310 -1.95 -30.22 2.68
C HIS A 310 -3.26 -29.56 3.12
N PRO A 311 -4.26 -30.32 3.58
CA PRO A 311 -5.53 -29.76 4.08
C PRO A 311 -5.39 -28.83 5.31
N TRP A 312 -4.16 -28.60 5.78
CA TRP A 312 -3.82 -27.78 6.96
C TRP A 312 -3.58 -26.29 6.64
N HIS A 313 -4.03 -25.78 5.50
CA HIS A 313 -4.01 -24.34 5.18
C HIS A 313 -5.05 -23.55 5.97
N SER A 314 -5.27 -23.87 7.21
CA SER A 314 -6.16 -23.09 8.07
C SER A 314 -5.33 -22.27 9.04
N GLY A 315 -5.44 -20.95 8.94
CA GLY A 315 -4.94 -20.08 9.97
C GLY A 315 -5.58 -20.41 11.32
N THR A 316 -4.79 -20.34 12.41
CA THR A 316 -5.27 -20.52 13.78
C THR A 316 -5.04 -19.24 14.54
N GLU A 317 -6.09 -18.77 15.22
CA GLU A 317 -5.98 -17.66 16.15
C GLU A 317 -5.20 -18.12 17.40
N VAL A 318 -4.12 -17.42 17.71
CA VAL A 318 -3.24 -17.74 18.83
C VAL A 318 -2.97 -16.50 19.68
N ARG A 319 -2.61 -16.72 20.94
CA ARG A 319 -2.32 -15.65 21.92
C ARG A 319 -1.03 -15.98 22.64
N ASN A 320 -0.24 -14.95 22.91
CA ASN A 320 1.01 -15.04 23.66
C ASN A 320 1.96 -16.19 23.24
N ARG A 321 2.04 -16.44 21.93
CA ARG A 321 2.96 -17.44 21.35
C ARG A 321 3.86 -16.81 20.30
N THR A 322 5.06 -17.32 20.17
CA THR A 322 5.98 -16.93 19.10
C THR A 322 5.68 -17.71 17.81
N ALA A 323 6.12 -17.18 16.67
CA ALA A 323 6.06 -17.93 15.42
C ALA A 323 6.93 -19.19 15.46
N GLU A 324 8.04 -19.16 16.24
CA GLU A 324 8.93 -20.28 16.48
C GLU A 324 8.22 -21.42 17.25
N ASP A 325 7.49 -21.09 18.34
CA ASP A 325 6.74 -22.08 19.11
C ASP A 325 5.75 -22.83 18.22
N ILE A 326 5.02 -22.08 17.37
CA ILE A 326 4.04 -22.63 16.46
C ILE A 326 4.71 -23.48 15.39
N GLY A 327 5.77 -22.97 14.74
CA GLY A 327 6.49 -23.69 13.72
C GLY A 327 7.08 -25.01 14.22
N ASN A 328 7.68 -24.98 15.41
CA ASN A 328 8.24 -26.17 16.06
C ASN A 328 7.17 -27.20 16.47
N GLU A 329 5.99 -26.75 16.88
CA GLU A 329 4.87 -27.66 17.18
C GLU A 329 4.34 -28.30 15.88
N LEU A 330 4.11 -27.49 14.85
CA LEU A 330 3.60 -27.94 13.56
C LEU A 330 4.52 -28.98 12.91
N ILE A 331 5.83 -28.74 12.85
CA ILE A 331 6.76 -29.66 12.21
C ILE A 331 6.87 -30.97 13.00
N ARG A 332 6.88 -30.91 14.35
CA ARG A 332 6.86 -32.12 15.20
C ARG A 332 5.58 -32.90 15.04
N GLY A 333 4.44 -32.23 15.04
CA GLY A 333 3.12 -32.86 14.83
C GLY A 333 3.03 -33.54 13.46
N PHE A 334 3.53 -32.88 12.41
CA PHE A 334 3.57 -33.45 11.07
C PHE A 334 4.45 -34.68 11.00
N MET A 335 5.69 -34.64 11.53
CA MET A 335 6.59 -35.79 11.56
C MET A 335 6.05 -36.99 12.34
N ALA A 336 5.20 -36.77 13.32
CA ALA A 336 4.55 -37.81 14.09
C ALA A 336 3.25 -38.33 13.45
N SER A 337 2.77 -37.68 12.39
CA SER A 337 1.51 -38.03 11.73
C SER A 337 1.71 -39.16 10.71
N ALA A 338 0.60 -39.84 10.35
CA ALA A 338 0.57 -40.83 9.28
C ALA A 338 0.81 -40.23 7.89
N ASP A 339 0.68 -38.90 7.77
CA ASP A 339 0.86 -38.16 6.51
C ASP A 339 2.33 -37.85 6.21
N TYR A 340 3.23 -38.06 7.18
CA TYR A 340 4.68 -37.92 6.97
C TYR A 340 5.21 -39.11 6.18
N PRO A 341 5.80 -38.89 4.97
CA PRO A 341 6.19 -40.00 4.09
C PRO A 341 7.34 -40.83 4.64
N GLY A 342 8.16 -40.30 5.54
CA GLY A 342 9.34 -41.00 6.09
C GLY A 342 10.42 -41.32 5.04
N ASP A 343 10.38 -40.65 3.87
CA ASP A 343 11.25 -40.89 2.72
C ASP A 343 12.65 -40.25 2.84
N GLY A 344 12.92 -39.61 3.98
CA GLY A 344 14.18 -38.91 4.23
C GLY A 344 14.32 -37.56 3.52
N ALA A 345 13.30 -37.13 2.77
CA ALA A 345 13.33 -35.80 2.16
C ALA A 345 13.29 -34.70 3.25
N PRO A 346 14.06 -33.58 3.08
CA PRO A 346 13.98 -32.47 3.99
C PRO A 346 12.63 -31.75 3.89
N TRP A 347 12.02 -31.48 5.02
CA TRP A 347 10.76 -30.75 5.13
C TRP A 347 10.98 -29.47 5.91
N ARG A 348 10.19 -28.43 5.60
CA ARG A 348 10.10 -27.22 6.43
C ARG A 348 8.67 -26.73 6.55
N VAL A 349 8.37 -26.02 7.64
CA VAL A 349 7.16 -25.24 7.82
C VAL A 349 7.53 -23.79 7.85
N ARG A 350 6.76 -22.96 7.16
CA ARG A 350 6.84 -21.50 7.28
C ARG A 350 5.59 -21.00 8.00
N VAL A 351 5.74 -19.97 8.83
CA VAL A 351 4.66 -19.36 9.61
C VAL A 351 4.61 -17.87 9.30
N TRP A 352 3.44 -17.39 8.95
CA TRP A 352 3.14 -15.98 8.71
C TRP A 352 2.15 -15.44 9.73
N TRP A 353 2.14 -14.15 9.88
CA TRP A 353 1.11 -13.43 10.62
C TRP A 353 0.03 -12.96 9.66
N HIS A 354 -1.15 -13.57 9.75
CA HIS A 354 -2.41 -13.20 9.13
C HIS A 354 -2.65 -13.70 7.69
N GLU A 355 -1.71 -13.58 6.78
CA GLU A 355 -1.87 -14.05 5.42
C GLU A 355 -0.61 -14.81 4.97
N GLU A 356 -0.80 -15.88 4.20
CA GLU A 356 0.28 -16.55 3.53
C GLU A 356 0.84 -15.60 2.46
N GLY A 357 2.12 -15.28 2.55
CA GLY A 357 2.75 -14.28 1.72
C GLY A 357 4.02 -14.77 1.05
N ASP A 358 4.81 -13.82 0.57
CA ASP A 358 6.16 -14.05 0.09
C ASP A 358 6.97 -14.81 1.14
N PRO A 359 7.78 -15.82 0.75
CA PRO A 359 8.74 -16.50 1.60
C PRO A 359 9.59 -15.57 2.48
N ALA A 360 9.97 -14.40 1.96
CA ALA A 360 10.68 -13.38 2.72
C ALA A 360 9.86 -12.76 3.88
N GLY A 361 8.53 -12.79 3.79
CA GLY A 361 7.63 -12.32 4.84
C GLY A 361 7.30 -13.34 5.93
N ALA A 362 7.78 -14.59 5.80
CA ALA A 362 7.59 -15.59 6.83
C ALA A 362 8.33 -15.18 8.11
N ARG A 363 7.62 -15.19 9.23
CA ARG A 363 8.16 -14.81 10.54
C ARG A 363 9.04 -15.89 11.15
N PHE A 364 8.82 -17.11 10.73
CA PHE A 364 9.61 -18.26 11.18
C PHE A 364 9.55 -19.38 10.16
N HIS A 365 10.64 -20.13 10.05
CA HIS A 365 10.68 -21.42 9.35
C HIS A 365 11.44 -22.43 10.19
N ALA A 366 10.85 -23.61 10.36
CA ALA A 366 11.51 -24.77 10.93
C ALA A 366 11.75 -25.80 9.85
N ALA A 367 12.90 -26.46 9.87
CA ALA A 367 13.23 -27.54 8.97
C ALA A 367 13.38 -28.86 9.74
N ALA A 368 12.96 -29.97 9.11
CA ALA A 368 13.18 -31.33 9.59
C ALA A 368 13.71 -32.18 8.44
N GLY A 369 14.71 -32.99 8.71
CA GLY A 369 15.33 -33.92 7.75
C GLY A 369 16.40 -34.73 8.42
N PRO A 370 16.98 -35.74 7.70
CA PRO A 370 17.97 -36.65 8.30
C PRO A 370 19.22 -35.94 8.85
N ASP A 371 19.54 -34.73 8.35
CA ASP A 371 20.71 -33.96 8.77
C ASP A 371 20.38 -32.77 9.71
N THR A 372 19.13 -32.58 10.07
CA THR A 372 18.70 -31.48 10.95
C THR A 372 18.43 -32.02 12.35
N ALA A 373 19.38 -31.79 13.27
CA ALA A 373 19.05 -31.92 14.71
C ALA A 373 17.94 -30.92 15.04
N PRO A 374 16.86 -31.32 15.74
CA PRO A 374 15.80 -30.40 16.13
C PRO A 374 16.38 -29.26 16.96
N GLY A 375 16.29 -28.02 16.46
CA GLY A 375 16.65 -26.85 17.24
C GLY A 375 17.78 -25.97 16.70
N ARG A 376 18.30 -26.17 15.49
CA ARG A 376 19.21 -25.19 14.90
C ARG A 376 18.43 -24.21 14.03
N PRO A 377 18.40 -22.91 14.33
CA PRO A 377 17.82 -21.93 13.43
C PRO A 377 18.59 -22.00 12.09
N ALA A 378 17.85 -22.04 10.98
CA ALA A 378 18.45 -21.94 9.67
C ALA A 378 19.17 -20.60 9.55
N ASP A 379 20.42 -20.63 9.10
CA ASP A 379 21.25 -19.44 8.89
C ASP A 379 20.47 -18.41 8.09
N THR A 380 20.27 -17.25 8.68
CA THR A 380 19.74 -16.07 8.00
C THR A 380 20.74 -15.69 6.91
N PRO A 381 20.37 -15.58 5.63
CA PRO A 381 21.30 -15.07 4.63
C PRO A 381 21.66 -13.63 4.96
N SER A 382 22.95 -13.37 5.06
CA SER A 382 23.60 -12.07 5.25
C SER A 382 23.38 -11.12 4.07
#